data_a89e60cbd5e38401f0d8db1f65f82f86
#
_entry.id   a89e60cbd5e38401f0d8db1f65f82f86
#
_cell.length_a   1.000
_cell.length_b   1.000
_cell.length_c   1.000
_cell.angle_alpha   90.00
_cell.angle_beta   90.00
_cell.angle_gamma   90.00
#
_symmetry.space_group_name_H-M   'P 1'
#
loop_
_entity.id
_entity.type
_entity.pdbx_description
1 polymer ?
#
loop_
_entity_poly.entity_id
_entity_poly.type
_entity_poly.pdbx_seq_one_letter_code
_entity_poly.pdbx_strand_id
1 'polypeptide(L)'
;MIKAFFLDFYGTVVYEDGEIVKKISQLIYETGKADSPSEIDSFWWNDFQDLFSNSHGNNFQTQRELEKKSIKHTLEKFASNENVEKLSNYMFQHWVKPPIFEESKEFFEISPLPIYIVSNIDTNDVLKAIDFHQLSPSGIFTSEDAKAYKPRKEIFELALKSTGLHADEVIHIGDSLSSDVKGASSVGIKAIWLNRFEKKNSSDVDCITNLLEALDKCR
;
A
#
# COMPACT_ATOMS: atom_id res chain seq x y z
N MET A 1 21.95 13.86 -8.35
CA MET A 1 20.76 14.69 -8.74
C MET A 1 19.59 13.74 -8.89
N ILE A 2 18.45 14.07 -8.28
CA ILE A 2 17.24 13.24 -8.34
C ILE A 2 16.68 13.27 -9.76
N LYS A 3 16.28 12.10 -10.26
CA LYS A 3 15.77 11.89 -11.63
C LYS A 3 14.36 11.31 -11.67
N ALA A 4 13.86 10.74 -10.58
CA ALA A 4 12.53 10.15 -10.51
C ALA A 4 11.97 10.12 -9.09
N PHE A 5 10.64 10.06 -9.00
CA PHE A 5 9.91 9.67 -7.81
C PHE A 5 9.43 8.22 -7.91
N PHE A 6 9.64 7.45 -6.86
CA PHE A 6 8.94 6.21 -6.61
C PHE A 6 7.86 6.49 -5.57
N LEU A 7 6.59 6.26 -5.91
CA LEU A 7 5.48 6.47 -4.99
C LEU A 7 4.84 5.15 -4.59
N ASP A 8 4.57 5.00 -3.32
CA ASP A 8 3.51 4.09 -2.90
C ASP A 8 2.16 4.58 -3.44
N PHE A 9 1.11 3.74 -3.39
CA PHE A 9 -0.16 4.08 -3.99
C PHE A 9 -1.29 4.23 -2.96
N TYR A 10 -1.63 3.17 -2.20
CA TYR A 10 -2.69 3.22 -1.19
C TYR A 10 -2.18 3.82 0.12
N GLY A 11 -2.87 4.85 0.64
CA GLY A 11 -2.39 5.68 1.74
C GLY A 11 -1.53 6.87 1.28
N THR A 12 -1.03 6.82 0.04
CA THR A 12 -0.14 7.83 -0.54
C THR A 12 -0.81 8.63 -1.64
N VAL A 13 -1.23 8.02 -2.73
CA VAL A 13 -1.92 8.65 -3.87
C VAL A 13 -3.44 8.59 -3.69
N VAL A 14 -3.93 7.47 -3.20
CA VAL A 14 -5.34 7.19 -2.93
C VAL A 14 -5.53 6.78 -1.47
N TYR A 15 -6.76 6.89 -0.98
CA TYR A 15 -7.09 6.49 0.39
C TYR A 15 -6.94 4.98 0.59
N GLU A 16 -6.51 4.59 1.79
CA GLU A 16 -6.58 3.21 2.27
C GLU A 16 -8.02 2.78 2.53
N ASP A 17 -8.18 1.48 2.78
CA ASP A 17 -9.46 0.78 2.93
C ASP A 17 -10.07 0.79 4.36
N GLY A 18 -9.56 1.63 5.26
CA GLY A 18 -9.93 1.63 6.68
C GLY A 18 -11.43 1.72 6.96
N GLU A 19 -12.22 2.43 6.14
CA GLU A 19 -13.68 2.47 6.28
C GLU A 19 -14.35 1.15 5.86
N ILE A 20 -13.78 0.45 4.88
CA ILE A 20 -14.24 -0.85 4.44
C ILE A 20 -13.93 -1.91 5.51
N VAL A 21 -12.72 -1.85 6.09
CA VAL A 21 -12.32 -2.71 7.21
C VAL A 21 -13.31 -2.58 8.37
N LYS A 22 -13.62 -1.36 8.82
CA LYS A 22 -14.61 -1.10 9.89
C LYS A 22 -15.98 -1.70 9.56
N LYS A 23 -16.43 -1.53 8.32
CA LYS A 23 -17.73 -2.12 7.86
C LYS A 23 -17.72 -3.63 7.95
N ILE A 24 -16.64 -4.29 7.49
CA ILE A 24 -16.51 -5.74 7.51
C ILE A 24 -16.47 -6.25 8.95
N SER A 25 -15.67 -5.62 9.80
CA SER A 25 -15.56 -5.99 11.22
C SER A 25 -16.91 -5.84 11.96
N GLN A 26 -17.68 -4.81 11.62
CA GLN A 26 -19.03 -4.65 12.17
C GLN A 26 -19.96 -5.79 11.74
N LEU A 27 -19.93 -6.20 10.46
CA LEU A 27 -20.75 -7.33 9.95
C LEU A 27 -20.35 -8.65 10.63
N ILE A 28 -19.05 -8.88 10.84
CA ILE A 28 -18.55 -10.08 11.54
C ILE A 28 -18.99 -10.05 13.01
N TYR A 29 -18.91 -8.88 13.66
CA TYR A 29 -19.36 -8.70 15.04
C TYR A 29 -20.85 -9.00 15.23
N GLU A 30 -21.70 -8.51 14.33
CA GLU A 30 -23.16 -8.73 14.38
C GLU A 30 -23.57 -10.20 14.20
N THR A 31 -22.74 -11.01 13.57
CA THR A 31 -23.04 -12.40 13.21
C THR A 31 -22.17 -13.43 13.93
N GLY A 32 -21.16 -12.97 14.67
CA GLY A 32 -20.15 -13.80 15.32
C GLY A 32 -20.18 -13.72 16.84
N LYS A 33 -19.07 -14.10 17.46
CA LYS A 33 -18.88 -14.19 18.92
C LYS A 33 -17.67 -13.38 19.40
N ALA A 34 -17.44 -12.21 18.84
CA ALA A 34 -16.41 -11.27 19.32
C ALA A 34 -16.98 -10.38 20.42
N ASP A 35 -16.13 -9.87 21.31
CA ASP A 35 -16.51 -8.91 22.36
C ASP A 35 -16.68 -7.49 21.79
N SER A 36 -16.02 -7.18 20.69
CA SER A 36 -16.11 -5.87 20.01
C SER A 36 -15.62 -5.94 18.55
N PRO A 37 -16.01 -4.98 17.68
CA PRO A 37 -15.45 -4.86 16.35
C PRO A 37 -13.93 -4.66 16.36
N SER A 38 -13.36 -3.95 17.35
CA SER A 38 -11.92 -3.72 17.46
C SER A 38 -11.11 -4.98 17.78
N GLU A 39 -11.71 -5.98 18.43
CA GLU A 39 -11.09 -7.29 18.61
C GLU A 39 -10.94 -8.00 17.26
N ILE A 40 -11.95 -7.89 16.40
CA ILE A 40 -11.92 -8.43 15.04
C ILE A 40 -10.85 -7.74 14.20
N ASP A 41 -10.83 -6.39 14.22
CA ASP A 41 -9.81 -5.60 13.52
C ASP A 41 -8.40 -6.04 13.92
N SER A 42 -8.17 -6.19 15.22
CA SER A 42 -6.85 -6.57 15.76
C SER A 42 -6.45 -7.99 15.34
N PHE A 43 -7.37 -8.94 15.40
CA PHE A 43 -7.11 -10.32 14.97
C PHE A 43 -6.86 -10.37 13.47
N TRP A 44 -7.74 -9.79 12.66
CA TRP A 44 -7.65 -9.78 11.21
C TRP A 44 -6.34 -9.14 10.73
N TRP A 45 -5.99 -7.97 11.28
CA TRP A 45 -4.74 -7.29 10.98
C TRP A 45 -3.51 -8.16 11.27
N ASN A 46 -3.45 -8.79 12.47
CA ASN A 46 -2.33 -9.63 12.84
C ASN A 46 -2.21 -10.88 11.94
N ASP A 47 -3.34 -11.56 11.67
CA ASP A 47 -3.38 -12.71 10.77
C ASP A 47 -2.95 -12.34 9.36
N PHE A 48 -3.43 -11.20 8.85
CA PHE A 48 -3.03 -10.69 7.54
C PHE A 48 -1.53 -10.38 7.49
N GLN A 49 -0.98 -9.72 8.50
CA GLN A 49 0.46 -9.43 8.60
C GLN A 49 1.31 -10.69 8.63
N ASP A 50 0.88 -11.73 9.33
CA ASP A 50 1.57 -13.02 9.37
C ASP A 50 1.57 -13.71 8.00
N LEU A 51 0.42 -13.75 7.32
CA LEU A 51 0.30 -14.28 5.97
C LEU A 51 1.17 -13.50 4.97
N PHE A 52 1.11 -12.18 5.06
CA PHE A 52 1.82 -11.25 4.20
C PHE A 52 3.34 -11.39 4.32
N SER A 53 3.87 -11.44 5.55
CA SER A 53 5.30 -11.57 5.82
C SER A 53 5.91 -12.89 5.30
N ASN A 54 5.10 -13.95 5.24
CA ASN A 54 5.50 -15.27 4.77
C ASN A 54 5.30 -15.47 3.25
N SER A 55 4.66 -14.51 2.58
CA SER A 55 4.33 -14.59 1.15
C SER A 55 5.43 -13.96 0.29
N HIS A 56 6.42 -14.76 -0.12
CA HIS A 56 7.50 -14.29 -0.99
C HIS A 56 8.16 -15.43 -1.79
N GLY A 57 8.81 -15.08 -2.89
CA GLY A 57 9.49 -16.03 -3.77
C GLY A 57 8.55 -17.11 -4.29
N ASN A 58 8.93 -18.37 -4.13
CA ASN A 58 8.12 -19.51 -4.57
C ASN A 58 6.81 -19.69 -3.78
N ASN A 59 6.71 -19.09 -2.59
CA ASN A 59 5.52 -19.12 -1.74
C ASN A 59 4.68 -17.83 -1.87
N PHE A 60 4.98 -16.99 -2.85
CA PHE A 60 4.23 -15.77 -3.05
C PHE A 60 2.77 -16.08 -3.37
N GLN A 61 1.87 -15.39 -2.69
CA GLN A 61 0.44 -15.35 -2.94
C GLN A 61 0.04 -13.91 -3.19
N THR A 62 -0.94 -13.68 -4.06
CA THR A 62 -1.47 -12.35 -4.35
C THR A 62 -2.17 -11.75 -3.13
N GLN A 63 -2.30 -10.43 -3.08
CA GLN A 63 -2.99 -9.79 -1.96
C GLN A 63 -4.45 -10.24 -1.87
N ARG A 64 -5.12 -10.46 -3.01
CA ARG A 64 -6.48 -11.01 -3.03
C ARG A 64 -6.57 -12.40 -2.41
N GLU A 65 -5.58 -13.26 -2.64
CA GLU A 65 -5.54 -14.59 -2.02
C GLU A 65 -5.31 -14.51 -0.52
N LEU A 66 -4.37 -13.66 -0.08
CA LEU A 66 -4.09 -13.43 1.35
C LEU A 66 -5.31 -12.86 2.07
N GLU A 67 -5.98 -11.87 1.46
CA GLU A 67 -7.17 -11.23 2.01
C GLU A 67 -8.31 -12.23 2.24
N LYS A 68 -8.64 -13.05 1.23
CA LYS A 68 -9.65 -14.12 1.38
C LYS A 68 -9.30 -15.10 2.49
N LYS A 69 -8.02 -15.43 2.61
CA LYS A 69 -7.52 -16.36 3.61
C LYS A 69 -7.67 -15.78 5.01
N SER A 70 -7.27 -14.53 5.19
CA SER A 70 -7.34 -13.84 6.48
C SER A 70 -8.80 -13.59 6.91
N ILE A 71 -9.69 -13.19 5.99
CA ILE A 71 -11.12 -13.12 6.26
C ILE A 71 -11.65 -14.47 6.68
N LYS A 72 -11.30 -15.56 6.00
CA LYS A 72 -11.74 -16.91 6.36
C LYS A 72 -11.31 -17.29 7.79
N HIS A 73 -10.04 -17.08 8.14
CA HIS A 73 -9.52 -17.34 9.49
C HIS A 73 -10.26 -16.50 10.54
N THR A 74 -10.59 -15.24 10.21
CA THR A 74 -11.33 -14.32 11.08
C THR A 74 -12.76 -14.83 11.31
N LEU A 75 -13.47 -15.27 10.26
CA LEU A 75 -14.79 -15.85 10.38
C LEU A 75 -14.79 -17.12 11.24
N GLU A 76 -13.82 -18.01 11.04
CA GLU A 76 -13.64 -19.23 11.84
C GLU A 76 -13.34 -18.89 13.31
N LYS A 77 -12.45 -17.94 13.56
CA LYS A 77 -12.06 -17.50 14.92
C LYS A 77 -13.24 -17.00 15.72
N PHE A 78 -14.09 -16.19 15.11
CA PHE A 78 -15.24 -15.57 15.78
C PHE A 78 -16.56 -16.29 15.55
N ALA A 79 -16.52 -17.48 14.95
CA ALA A 79 -17.71 -18.28 14.64
C ALA A 79 -18.81 -17.48 13.92
N SER A 80 -18.42 -16.55 13.05
CA SER A 80 -19.36 -15.77 12.22
C SER A 80 -19.84 -16.59 11.04
N ASN A 81 -21.10 -16.41 10.65
CA ASN A 81 -21.73 -17.08 9.51
C ASN A 81 -21.70 -16.21 8.23
N GLU A 82 -20.96 -15.11 8.22
CA GLU A 82 -20.76 -14.28 7.03
C GLU A 82 -20.03 -15.05 5.93
N ASN A 83 -20.14 -14.54 4.70
CA ASN A 83 -19.58 -15.18 3.52
C ASN A 83 -18.25 -14.53 3.11
N VAL A 84 -17.18 -15.33 2.98
CA VAL A 84 -15.82 -14.87 2.60
C VAL A 84 -15.86 -14.08 1.30
N GLU A 85 -16.50 -14.60 0.25
CA GLU A 85 -16.54 -13.95 -1.07
C GLU A 85 -17.28 -12.60 -1.01
N LYS A 86 -18.36 -12.52 -0.24
CA LYS A 86 -19.10 -11.26 -0.03
C LYS A 86 -18.22 -10.21 0.65
N LEU A 87 -17.55 -10.59 1.74
CA LEU A 87 -16.71 -9.65 2.51
C LEU A 87 -15.47 -9.24 1.72
N SER A 88 -14.76 -10.19 1.10
CA SER A 88 -13.60 -9.89 0.26
C SER A 88 -13.96 -8.98 -0.91
N ASN A 89 -15.16 -9.13 -1.47
CA ASN A 89 -15.59 -8.27 -2.59
C ASN A 89 -15.73 -6.80 -2.18
N TYR A 90 -16.04 -6.46 -0.92
CA TYR A 90 -16.00 -5.07 -0.46
C TYR A 90 -14.58 -4.48 -0.56
N MET A 91 -13.56 -5.25 -0.12
CA MET A 91 -12.15 -4.85 -0.25
C MET A 91 -11.76 -4.69 -1.72
N PHE A 92 -12.08 -5.67 -2.56
CA PHE A 92 -11.71 -5.68 -3.98
C PHE A 92 -12.36 -4.56 -4.78
N GLN A 93 -13.60 -4.17 -4.44
CA GLN A 93 -14.25 -3.01 -5.05
C GLN A 93 -13.55 -1.71 -4.68
N HIS A 94 -13.11 -1.58 -3.43
CA HIS A 94 -12.34 -0.42 -3.00
C HIS A 94 -10.98 -0.36 -3.71
N TRP A 95 -10.25 -1.47 -3.80
CA TRP A 95 -8.93 -1.49 -4.44
C TRP A 95 -8.95 -1.07 -5.91
N VAL A 96 -10.02 -1.34 -6.63
CA VAL A 96 -10.13 -0.93 -8.05
C VAL A 96 -10.70 0.48 -8.24
N LYS A 97 -11.34 1.05 -7.20
CA LYS A 97 -11.96 2.39 -7.25
C LYS A 97 -11.81 3.12 -5.91
N PRO A 98 -10.59 3.26 -5.38
CA PRO A 98 -10.38 3.96 -4.12
C PRO A 98 -10.66 5.46 -4.30
N PRO A 99 -11.09 6.19 -3.26
CA PRO A 99 -11.06 7.65 -3.28
C PRO A 99 -9.62 8.15 -3.47
N ILE A 100 -9.45 9.29 -4.16
CA ILE A 100 -8.13 9.90 -4.39
C ILE A 100 -7.93 11.11 -3.47
N PHE A 101 -6.70 11.35 -3.01
CA PHE A 101 -6.36 12.59 -2.33
C PHE A 101 -6.37 13.76 -3.33
N GLU A 102 -6.90 14.90 -2.90
CA GLU A 102 -7.18 16.04 -3.78
C GLU A 102 -5.95 16.51 -4.57
N GLU A 103 -4.80 16.61 -3.89
CA GLU A 103 -3.55 17.08 -4.50
C GLU A 103 -2.82 16.03 -5.33
N SER A 104 -3.22 14.76 -5.27
CA SER A 104 -2.51 13.70 -6.00
C SER A 104 -2.55 13.92 -7.52
N LYS A 105 -3.69 14.33 -8.07
CA LYS A 105 -3.80 14.63 -9.50
C LYS A 105 -2.88 15.76 -9.91
N GLU A 106 -2.92 16.86 -9.14
CA GLU A 106 -2.05 18.01 -9.37
C GLU A 106 -0.58 17.61 -9.33
N PHE A 107 -0.17 16.78 -8.35
CA PHE A 107 1.20 16.29 -8.25
C PHE A 107 1.63 15.53 -9.51
N PHE A 108 0.78 14.66 -10.07
CA PHE A 108 1.07 13.95 -11.32
C PHE A 108 1.18 14.89 -12.52
N GLU A 109 0.38 15.96 -12.56
CA GLU A 109 0.34 16.93 -13.67
C GLU A 109 1.56 17.87 -13.68
N ILE A 110 1.99 18.34 -12.49
CA ILE A 110 3.04 19.37 -12.39
C ILE A 110 4.41 18.84 -12.03
N SER A 111 4.55 17.55 -11.74
CA SER A 111 5.84 16.95 -11.40
C SER A 111 6.85 17.13 -12.53
N PRO A 112 8.03 17.73 -12.25
CA PRO A 112 9.08 17.88 -13.25
C PRO A 112 9.84 16.56 -13.52
N LEU A 113 9.60 15.54 -12.71
CA LEU A 113 10.28 14.25 -12.76
C LEU A 113 9.25 13.14 -13.07
N PRO A 114 9.68 12.07 -13.75
CA PRO A 114 8.85 10.89 -13.95
C PRO A 114 8.46 10.27 -12.60
N ILE A 115 7.22 9.80 -12.54
CA ILE A 115 6.63 9.15 -11.37
C ILE A 115 6.45 7.67 -11.68
N TYR A 116 6.99 6.80 -10.82
CA TYR A 116 6.79 5.36 -10.87
C TYR A 116 6.05 4.90 -9.63
N ILE A 117 5.07 4.04 -9.80
CA ILE A 117 4.34 3.43 -8.68
C ILE A 117 5.09 2.19 -8.20
N VAL A 118 5.28 2.06 -6.88
CA VAL A 118 5.89 0.91 -6.20
C VAL A 118 4.96 0.47 -5.06
N SER A 119 4.06 -0.47 -5.32
CA SER A 119 2.93 -0.77 -4.44
C SER A 119 2.79 -2.24 -4.05
N ASN A 120 2.34 -2.46 -2.81
CA ASN A 120 2.02 -3.76 -2.25
C ASN A 120 0.61 -4.24 -2.66
N ILE A 121 0.31 -4.25 -3.94
CA ILE A 121 -1.02 -4.59 -4.47
C ILE A 121 -0.88 -5.51 -5.68
N ASP A 122 -1.94 -6.20 -6.04
CA ASP A 122 -2.00 -6.99 -7.26
C ASP A 122 -2.03 -6.07 -8.49
N THR A 123 -1.28 -6.43 -9.52
CA THR A 123 -1.06 -5.58 -10.71
C THR A 123 -2.37 -5.13 -11.37
N ASN A 124 -3.33 -6.05 -11.50
CA ASN A 124 -4.60 -5.73 -12.13
C ASN A 124 -5.46 -4.73 -11.33
N ASP A 125 -5.29 -4.67 -10.01
CA ASP A 125 -6.06 -3.77 -9.15
C ASP A 125 -5.53 -2.35 -9.22
N VAL A 126 -4.22 -2.18 -9.12
CA VAL A 126 -3.61 -0.85 -9.26
C VAL A 126 -3.80 -0.28 -10.66
N LEU A 127 -3.72 -1.11 -11.71
CA LEU A 127 -3.98 -0.68 -13.09
C LEU A 127 -5.42 -0.13 -13.25
N LYS A 128 -6.42 -0.81 -12.67
CA LYS A 128 -7.81 -0.33 -12.69
C LYS A 128 -8.00 0.96 -11.90
N ALA A 129 -7.34 1.10 -10.75
CA ALA A 129 -7.41 2.32 -9.95
C ALA A 129 -6.75 3.51 -10.66
N ILE A 130 -5.62 3.29 -11.33
CA ILE A 130 -4.92 4.28 -12.16
C ILE A 130 -5.81 4.73 -13.33
N ASP A 131 -6.40 3.78 -14.06
CA ASP A 131 -7.34 4.06 -15.16
C ASP A 131 -8.57 4.83 -14.68
N PHE A 132 -9.17 4.40 -13.55
CA PHE A 132 -10.32 5.05 -12.96
C PHE A 132 -10.07 6.54 -12.62
N HIS A 133 -8.87 6.87 -12.15
CA HIS A 133 -8.47 8.24 -11.83
C HIS A 133 -7.81 8.98 -12.99
N GLN A 134 -7.57 8.31 -14.13
CA GLN A 134 -6.89 8.86 -15.31
C GLN A 134 -5.47 9.38 -14.97
N LEU A 135 -4.76 8.66 -14.09
CA LEU A 135 -3.36 8.95 -13.76
C LEU A 135 -2.43 8.39 -14.85
N SER A 136 -1.28 9.02 -15.01
CA SER A 136 -0.30 8.63 -16.04
C SER A 136 1.10 8.44 -15.44
N PRO A 137 1.31 7.41 -14.61
CA PRO A 137 2.66 7.10 -14.12
C PRO A 137 3.56 6.63 -15.27
N SER A 138 4.87 6.88 -15.15
CA SER A 138 5.89 6.44 -16.11
C SER A 138 6.14 4.93 -16.08
N GLY A 139 5.70 4.25 -15.01
CA GLY A 139 5.75 2.81 -14.85
C GLY A 139 5.17 2.37 -13.52
N ILE A 140 4.91 1.07 -13.39
CA ILE A 140 4.27 0.48 -12.22
C ILE A 140 5.04 -0.78 -11.86
N PHE A 141 5.36 -0.94 -10.59
CA PHE A 141 6.03 -2.11 -10.01
C PHE A 141 5.21 -2.58 -8.81
N THR A 142 4.79 -3.81 -8.84
CA THR A 142 3.91 -4.38 -7.81
C THR A 142 4.60 -5.50 -7.05
N SER A 143 4.05 -5.83 -5.88
CA SER A 143 4.44 -7.02 -5.14
C SER A 143 4.27 -8.29 -5.97
N GLU A 144 3.26 -8.33 -6.85
CA GLU A 144 3.01 -9.45 -7.75
C GLU A 144 4.15 -9.62 -8.76
N ASP A 145 4.67 -8.52 -9.34
CA ASP A 145 5.81 -8.56 -10.26
C ASP A 145 7.10 -9.00 -9.56
N ALA A 146 7.33 -8.48 -8.35
CA ALA A 146 8.54 -8.78 -7.58
C ALA A 146 8.49 -10.13 -6.85
N LYS A 147 7.30 -10.76 -6.74
CA LYS A 147 7.03 -11.90 -5.86
C LYS A 147 7.48 -11.65 -4.42
N ALA A 148 7.29 -10.42 -3.96
CA ALA A 148 7.66 -9.98 -2.62
C ALA A 148 6.96 -8.66 -2.28
N TYR A 149 6.50 -8.55 -1.05
CA TYR A 149 5.88 -7.34 -0.50
C TYR A 149 6.93 -6.42 0.14
N LYS A 150 6.75 -5.09 0.08
CA LYS A 150 7.49 -4.14 0.91
C LYS A 150 7.29 -4.51 2.40
N PRO A 151 8.29 -4.45 3.28
CA PRO A 151 9.59 -3.77 3.11
C PRO A 151 10.70 -4.62 2.45
N ARG A 152 10.39 -5.77 1.89
CA ARG A 152 11.40 -6.58 1.21
C ARG A 152 11.99 -5.79 0.04
N LYS A 153 13.31 -5.96 -0.13
CA LYS A 153 14.09 -5.21 -1.10
C LYS A 153 13.76 -5.53 -2.57
N GLU A 154 13.23 -6.72 -2.83
CA GLU A 154 13.04 -7.26 -4.17
C GLU A 154 12.20 -6.34 -5.07
N ILE A 155 11.17 -5.68 -4.52
CA ILE A 155 10.31 -4.76 -5.31
C ILE A 155 11.06 -3.46 -5.66
N PHE A 156 11.87 -2.94 -4.74
CA PHE A 156 12.68 -1.75 -4.98
C PHE A 156 13.83 -2.05 -5.96
N GLU A 157 14.51 -3.20 -5.81
CA GLU A 157 15.54 -3.66 -6.73
C GLU A 157 14.97 -3.88 -8.14
N LEU A 158 13.76 -4.43 -8.26
CA LEU A 158 13.04 -4.57 -9.53
C LEU A 158 12.80 -3.19 -10.17
N ALA A 159 12.29 -2.22 -9.40
CA ALA A 159 12.01 -0.88 -9.90
C ALA A 159 13.29 -0.17 -10.37
N LEU A 160 14.36 -0.20 -9.58
CA LEU A 160 15.66 0.37 -9.97
C LEU A 160 16.21 -0.27 -11.25
N LYS A 161 16.21 -1.60 -11.31
CA LYS A 161 16.69 -2.34 -12.47
C LYS A 161 15.89 -2.02 -13.73
N SER A 162 14.56 -1.96 -13.63
CA SER A 162 13.68 -1.74 -14.78
C SER A 162 13.74 -0.31 -15.30
N THR A 163 13.99 0.66 -14.44
CA THR A 163 14.14 2.07 -14.81
C THR A 163 15.56 2.42 -15.26
N GLY A 164 16.54 1.59 -14.92
CA GLY A 164 17.97 1.88 -15.16
C GLY A 164 18.52 2.97 -14.25
N LEU A 165 17.80 3.32 -13.17
CA LEU A 165 18.22 4.36 -12.22
C LEU A 165 19.05 3.78 -11.08
N HIS A 166 19.97 4.60 -10.55
CA HIS A 166 20.67 4.30 -9.30
C HIS A 166 19.86 4.76 -8.09
N ALA A 167 20.09 4.14 -6.94
CA ALA A 167 19.34 4.44 -5.71
C ALA A 167 19.45 5.91 -5.27
N ASP A 168 20.58 6.54 -5.48
CA ASP A 168 20.84 7.97 -5.18
C ASP A 168 20.21 8.95 -6.19
N GLU A 169 19.60 8.44 -7.25
CA GLU A 169 18.89 9.21 -8.27
C GLU A 169 17.36 9.22 -8.05
N VAL A 170 16.88 8.52 -7.01
CA VAL A 170 15.46 8.31 -6.75
C VAL A 170 15.09 8.77 -5.35
N ILE A 171 13.91 9.35 -5.21
CA ILE A 171 13.24 9.54 -3.91
C ILE A 171 12.02 8.62 -3.88
N HIS A 172 11.92 7.77 -2.84
CA HIS A 172 10.70 7.04 -2.54
C HIS A 172 9.83 7.80 -1.55
N ILE A 173 8.53 7.89 -1.83
CA ILE A 173 7.55 8.57 -0.97
C ILE A 173 6.43 7.58 -0.66
N GLY A 174 6.15 7.39 0.62
CA GLY A 174 5.06 6.53 1.07
C GLY A 174 4.64 6.84 2.51
N ASP A 175 3.47 6.35 2.91
CA ASP A 175 2.86 6.65 4.20
C ASP A 175 3.28 5.69 5.33
N SER A 176 3.92 4.57 5.00
CA SER A 176 4.34 3.55 5.94
C SER A 176 5.82 3.66 6.31
N LEU A 177 6.11 3.91 7.61
CA LEU A 177 7.49 3.89 8.10
C LEU A 177 8.16 2.52 7.93
N SER A 178 7.41 1.43 8.03
CA SER A 178 7.94 0.07 7.90
C SER A 178 8.08 -0.36 6.44
N SER A 179 7.02 -0.26 5.66
CA SER A 179 6.99 -0.75 4.28
C SER A 179 7.77 0.14 3.33
N ASP A 180 7.57 1.46 3.42
CA ASP A 180 8.14 2.42 2.48
C ASP A 180 9.49 2.93 2.95
N VAL A 181 9.55 3.55 4.13
CA VAL A 181 10.77 4.22 4.58
C VAL A 181 11.91 3.23 4.82
N LYS A 182 11.66 2.20 5.64
CA LYS A 182 12.70 1.18 5.90
C LYS A 182 12.99 0.35 4.67
N GLY A 183 11.95 -0.01 3.88
CA GLY A 183 12.10 -0.79 2.67
C GLY A 183 13.00 -0.10 1.65
N ALA A 184 12.69 1.13 1.26
CA ALA A 184 13.47 1.92 0.32
C ALA A 184 14.89 2.21 0.84
N SER A 185 15.03 2.56 2.11
CA SER A 185 16.34 2.81 2.73
C SER A 185 17.23 1.57 2.74
N SER A 186 16.66 0.37 2.81
CA SER A 186 17.42 -0.89 2.79
C SER A 186 18.20 -1.14 1.51
N VAL A 187 17.80 -0.49 0.41
CA VAL A 187 18.49 -0.54 -0.89
C VAL A 187 19.19 0.77 -1.24
N GLY A 188 19.31 1.70 -0.30
CA GLY A 188 20.00 2.97 -0.47
C GLY A 188 19.17 4.08 -1.14
N ILE A 189 17.88 3.87 -1.37
CA ILE A 189 16.97 4.91 -1.87
C ILE A 189 16.66 5.89 -0.74
N LYS A 190 16.77 7.20 -1.02
CA LYS A 190 16.29 8.24 -0.11
C LYS A 190 14.76 8.11 0.03
N ALA A 191 14.28 7.95 1.26
CA ALA A 191 12.85 7.85 1.55
C ALA A 191 12.33 9.10 2.24
N ILE A 192 11.12 9.51 1.89
CA ILE A 192 10.34 10.58 2.55
C ILE A 192 9.07 9.96 3.09
N TRP A 193 8.81 10.16 4.37
CA TRP A 193 7.57 9.72 4.99
C TRP A 193 6.44 10.72 4.73
N LEU A 194 5.38 10.26 4.06
CA LEU A 194 4.17 11.06 3.87
C LEU A 194 3.22 10.86 5.06
N ASN A 195 3.27 11.78 6.01
CA ASN A 195 2.52 11.73 7.25
C ASN A 195 1.28 12.63 7.22
N ARG A 196 0.32 12.30 6.39
CA ARG A 196 -0.90 13.09 6.14
C ARG A 196 -1.71 13.40 7.41
N PHE A 197 -1.64 12.53 8.39
CA PHE A 197 -2.44 12.61 9.61
C PHE A 197 -1.63 13.05 10.83
N GLU A 198 -0.44 13.61 10.63
CA GLU A 198 0.45 14.12 11.68
C GLU A 198 0.66 13.12 12.83
N LYS A 199 0.77 11.83 12.50
CA LYS A 199 1.05 10.78 13.47
C LYS A 199 2.37 11.09 14.19
N LYS A 200 2.37 10.96 15.52
CA LYS A 200 3.59 11.17 16.33
C LYS A 200 4.66 10.17 15.91
N ASN A 201 5.85 10.67 15.61
CA ASN A 201 7.01 9.86 15.32
C ASN A 201 8.24 10.40 16.06
N SER A 202 9.06 9.49 16.61
CA SER A 202 10.32 9.81 17.26
C SER A 202 11.54 9.60 16.35
N SER A 203 11.34 9.21 15.10
CA SER A 203 12.43 8.97 14.13
C SER A 203 12.81 10.25 13.41
N ASP A 204 14.11 10.41 13.13
CA ASP A 204 14.69 11.50 12.35
C ASP A 204 14.59 11.17 10.84
N VAL A 205 13.34 11.11 10.34
CA VAL A 205 13.04 10.79 8.94
C VAL A 205 12.50 12.05 8.24
N ASP A 206 12.98 12.31 7.02
CA ASP A 206 12.40 13.36 6.17
C ASP A 206 10.89 13.13 6.07
N CYS A 207 10.10 14.12 6.45
CA CYS A 207 8.64 14.03 6.55
C CYS A 207 7.97 15.17 5.79
N ILE A 208 6.86 14.83 5.13
CA ILE A 208 5.94 15.77 4.48
C ILE A 208 4.51 15.39 4.86
N THR A 209 3.58 16.33 4.78
CA THR A 209 2.15 16.10 5.04
C THR A 209 1.31 16.07 3.76
N ASN A 210 1.89 16.56 2.66
CA ASN A 210 1.24 16.68 1.36
C ASN A 210 2.24 16.33 0.25
N LEU A 211 1.79 15.67 -0.82
CA LEU A 211 2.67 15.27 -1.93
C LEU A 211 3.34 16.45 -2.63
N LEU A 212 2.67 17.61 -2.72
CA LEU A 212 3.23 18.79 -3.40
C LEU A 212 4.50 19.31 -2.71
N GLU A 213 4.68 19.09 -1.40
CA GLU A 213 5.90 19.44 -0.69
C GLU A 213 7.13 18.68 -1.20
N ALA A 214 6.92 17.50 -1.82
CA ALA A 214 8.02 16.71 -2.38
C ALA A 214 8.67 17.38 -3.60
N LEU A 215 7.99 18.30 -4.28
CA LEU A 215 8.53 19.03 -5.43
C LEU A 215 9.72 19.92 -5.03
N ASP A 216 9.77 20.39 -3.79
CA ASP A 216 10.90 21.18 -3.28
C ASP A 216 12.10 20.31 -2.86
N LYS A 217 11.90 18.99 -2.73
CA LYS A 217 12.95 18.04 -2.32
C LYS A 217 13.81 17.53 -3.50
N CYS A 218 13.44 17.86 -4.73
CA CYS A 218 14.12 17.42 -5.96
C CYS A 218 15.33 18.30 -6.34
N ARG A 219 15.49 19.44 -5.69
CA ARG A 219 16.53 20.45 -6.00
C ARG A 219 17.89 20.11 -5.43
#